data_37b873ff3e4682d7b18c6e17ce13d388
#
_entry.id   37b873ff3e4682d7b18c6e17ce13d388
#
_cell.length_a   1.000
_cell.length_b   1.000
_cell.length_c   1.000
_cell.angle_alpha   90.00
_cell.angle_beta   90.00
_cell.angle_gamma   90.00
#
_symmetry.space_group_name_H-M   'P 1'
#
loop_
_entity.id
_entity.type
_entity.pdbx_description
1 polymer ?
#
loop_
_entity_poly.entity_id
_entity_poly.type
_entity_poly.pdbx_seq_one_letter_code
_entity_poly.pdbx_strand_id
1 'polypeptide(L)'
;MAKQLSREQGITLRGSAEIVAEFFSYGINSILYQRGIYPSETFTRVQKYGLTLLVTTDPELKNYLNNVVEQLKDWLYKCLVQRLVVVISSIESSEVLERWQFDIECDRSAKDDGAPRERSQKAIQDEIRSVIRQITASVTFLPLLETTCAFDLLIYTDKDLAVPEKWEESGPQFIANSEEVRLRSFTTTIHKVSSMVAYRIPFLD
;
A
#
# COMPACT_ATOMS: atom_id res chain seq x y z
N MET A 1 -25.06 26.73 3.00
CA MET A 1 -24.10 26.32 4.05
C MET A 1 -24.16 24.83 4.37
N ALA A 2 -25.32 24.25 4.66
CA ALA A 2 -25.43 22.81 4.96
C ALA A 2 -24.96 21.90 3.83
N LYS A 3 -25.21 22.26 2.56
CA LYS A 3 -24.76 21.48 1.38
C LYS A 3 -23.26 21.54 1.15
N GLN A 4 -22.60 22.61 1.56
CA GLN A 4 -21.16 22.79 1.39
C GLN A 4 -20.39 22.00 2.46
N LEU A 5 -20.88 22.02 3.71
CA LEU A 5 -20.32 21.23 4.81
C LEU A 5 -20.41 19.72 4.54
N SER A 6 -21.54 19.25 3.97
CA SER A 6 -21.72 17.84 3.65
C SER A 6 -20.82 17.38 2.49
N ARG A 7 -20.44 18.28 1.56
CA ARG A 7 -19.49 17.96 0.47
C ARG A 7 -18.06 17.85 0.97
N GLU A 8 -17.67 18.68 1.94
CA GLU A 8 -16.32 18.65 2.51
C GLU A 8 -16.10 17.47 3.45
N GLN A 9 -17.17 16.94 4.04
CA GLN A 9 -17.09 15.82 4.99
C GLN A 9 -17.55 14.48 4.40
N GLY A 10 -18.19 14.49 3.23
CA GLY A 10 -18.72 13.29 2.60
C GLY A 10 -17.68 12.53 1.81
N ILE A 11 -17.63 11.21 2.01
CA ILE A 11 -16.76 10.31 1.26
C ILE A 11 -17.62 9.50 0.29
N THR A 12 -17.31 9.60 -1.00
CA THR A 12 -17.91 8.79 -2.07
C THR A 12 -17.08 7.56 -2.34
N LEU A 13 -17.65 6.57 -3.01
CA LEU A 13 -16.91 5.38 -3.42
C LEU A 13 -15.69 5.75 -4.29
N ARG A 14 -15.87 6.66 -5.25
CA ARG A 14 -14.78 7.15 -6.10
C ARG A 14 -13.72 7.86 -5.27
N GLY A 15 -14.13 8.77 -4.39
CA GLY A 15 -13.21 9.50 -3.51
C GLY A 15 -12.43 8.56 -2.58
N SER A 16 -13.10 7.53 -2.05
CA SER A 16 -12.45 6.52 -1.22
C SER A 16 -11.41 5.73 -2.02
N ALA A 17 -11.74 5.29 -3.23
CA ALA A 17 -10.80 4.58 -4.10
C ALA A 17 -9.55 5.43 -4.40
N GLU A 18 -9.73 6.73 -4.64
CA GLU A 18 -8.62 7.67 -4.86
C GLU A 18 -7.73 7.82 -3.62
N ILE A 19 -8.34 7.94 -2.44
CA ILE A 19 -7.61 8.06 -1.16
C ILE A 19 -6.76 6.81 -0.91
N VAL A 20 -7.35 5.63 -1.09
CA VAL A 20 -6.66 4.37 -0.85
C VAL A 20 -5.53 4.14 -1.87
N ALA A 21 -5.78 4.41 -3.15
CA ALA A 21 -4.76 4.31 -4.20
C ALA A 21 -3.59 5.27 -3.93
N GLU A 22 -3.87 6.49 -3.53
CA GLU A 22 -2.84 7.47 -3.17
C GLU A 22 -2.01 6.99 -1.97
N PHE A 23 -2.66 6.44 -0.95
CA PHE A 23 -1.94 5.85 0.18
C PHE A 23 -0.95 4.78 -0.29
N PHE A 24 -1.36 3.89 -1.19
CA PHE A 24 -0.47 2.84 -1.70
C PHE A 24 0.71 3.40 -2.48
N SER A 25 0.49 4.46 -3.26
CA SER A 25 1.59 5.12 -3.97
C SER A 25 2.68 5.59 -3.00
N TYR A 26 2.31 6.31 -1.96
CA TYR A 26 3.26 6.82 -0.97
C TYR A 26 3.80 5.72 -0.06
N GLY A 27 2.95 4.76 0.31
CA GLY A 27 3.36 3.63 1.15
C GLY A 27 4.39 2.74 0.48
N ILE A 28 4.19 2.41 -0.79
CA ILE A 28 5.13 1.59 -1.55
C ILE A 28 6.47 2.34 -1.71
N ASN A 29 6.43 3.61 -2.08
CA ASN A 29 7.66 4.43 -2.14
C ASN A 29 8.41 4.43 -0.81
N SER A 30 7.69 4.57 0.30
CA SER A 30 8.29 4.57 1.64
C SER A 30 8.95 3.24 1.97
N ILE A 31 8.30 2.13 1.64
CA ILE A 31 8.88 0.78 1.83
C ILE A 31 10.16 0.63 1.03
N LEU A 32 10.12 0.97 -0.26
CA LEU A 32 11.29 0.82 -1.14
C LEU A 32 12.47 1.67 -0.66
N TYR A 33 12.21 2.88 -0.19
CA TYR A 33 13.25 3.74 0.36
C TYR A 33 13.79 3.20 1.68
N GLN A 34 12.92 2.91 2.64
CA GLN A 34 13.32 2.50 3.99
C GLN A 34 14.07 1.16 4.00
N ARG A 35 13.69 0.26 3.10
CA ARG A 35 14.31 -1.06 3.03
C ARG A 35 15.52 -1.10 2.08
N GLY A 36 15.89 0.03 1.49
CA GLY A 36 17.07 0.12 0.65
C GLY A 36 16.99 -0.68 -0.64
N ILE A 37 15.77 -0.89 -1.18
CA ILE A 37 15.59 -1.65 -2.43
C ILE A 37 16.14 -0.88 -3.62
N TYR A 38 16.09 0.44 -3.56
CA TYR A 38 16.69 1.36 -4.53
C TYR A 38 17.62 2.34 -3.81
N PRO A 39 18.64 2.87 -4.49
CA PRO A 39 19.57 3.83 -3.86
C PRO A 39 18.84 5.06 -3.33
N SER A 40 19.23 5.52 -2.16
CA SER A 40 18.60 6.66 -1.48
C SER A 40 18.63 7.96 -2.30
N GLU A 41 19.69 8.16 -3.10
CA GLU A 41 19.83 9.33 -3.97
C GLU A 41 18.83 9.37 -5.12
N THR A 42 18.14 8.26 -5.41
CA THR A 42 17.09 8.21 -6.44
C THR A 42 15.72 8.61 -5.93
N PHE A 43 15.64 9.16 -4.73
CA PHE A 43 14.38 9.62 -4.13
C PHE A 43 14.44 11.12 -3.88
N THR A 44 13.28 11.76 -3.95
CA THR A 44 13.11 13.19 -3.63
C THR A 44 12.06 13.36 -2.54
N ARG A 45 12.15 14.48 -1.82
CA ARG A 45 11.25 14.82 -0.73
C ARG A 45 9.96 15.45 -1.25
N VAL A 46 8.83 15.00 -0.70
CA VAL A 46 7.53 15.61 -0.94
C VAL A 46 6.81 15.77 0.40
N GLN A 47 5.93 16.77 0.47
CA GLN A 47 5.09 16.98 1.65
C GLN A 47 3.74 16.32 1.41
N LYS A 48 3.38 15.38 2.27
CA LYS A 48 2.08 14.68 2.19
C LYS A 48 1.67 14.19 3.58
N TYR A 49 0.39 14.23 3.89
CA TYR A 49 -0.17 13.81 5.19
C TYR A 49 0.47 14.52 6.40
N GLY A 50 0.99 15.74 6.21
CA GLY A 50 1.74 16.43 7.25
C GLY A 50 3.11 15.84 7.54
N LEU A 51 3.64 15.03 6.64
CA LEU A 51 4.95 14.38 6.74
C LEU A 51 5.82 14.76 5.55
N THR A 52 7.13 14.66 5.75
CA THR A 52 8.09 14.71 4.64
C THR A 52 8.33 13.26 4.19
N LEU A 53 7.87 12.92 3.00
CA LEU A 53 7.97 11.59 2.42
C LEU A 53 8.97 11.58 1.27
N LEU A 54 9.46 10.40 0.95
CA LEU A 54 10.41 10.20 -0.14
C LEU A 54 9.75 9.41 -1.25
N VAL A 55 9.82 9.93 -2.47
CA VAL A 55 9.26 9.29 -3.66
C VAL A 55 10.34 9.15 -4.70
N THR A 56 10.26 8.07 -5.48
CA THR A 56 11.25 7.78 -6.51
C THR A 56 11.29 8.85 -7.61
N THR A 57 12.50 9.16 -8.07
CA THR A 57 12.72 9.98 -9.27
C THR A 57 13.10 9.14 -10.47
N ASP A 58 13.28 7.83 -10.31
CA ASP A 58 13.60 6.92 -11.40
C ASP A 58 12.40 6.82 -12.35
N PRO A 59 12.56 7.19 -13.64
CA PRO A 59 11.43 7.23 -14.58
C PRO A 59 10.79 5.87 -14.81
N GLU A 60 11.55 4.80 -14.86
CA GLU A 60 11.01 3.44 -15.08
C GLU A 60 10.20 2.97 -13.88
N LEU A 61 10.74 3.14 -12.67
CA LEU A 61 10.04 2.77 -11.46
C LEU A 61 8.78 3.62 -11.25
N LYS A 62 8.91 4.92 -11.46
CA LYS A 62 7.78 5.86 -11.36
C LYS A 62 6.65 5.46 -12.32
N ASN A 63 6.98 5.15 -13.57
CA ASN A 63 6.00 4.72 -14.56
C ASN A 63 5.35 3.40 -14.18
N TYR A 64 6.13 2.43 -13.73
CA TYR A 64 5.62 1.15 -13.25
C TYR A 64 4.65 1.32 -12.09
N LEU A 65 5.03 2.08 -11.06
CA LEU A 65 4.18 2.32 -9.90
C LEU A 65 2.91 3.08 -10.27
N ASN A 66 3.00 4.08 -11.14
CA ASN A 66 1.83 4.83 -11.59
C ASN A 66 0.83 3.92 -12.30
N ASN A 67 1.30 3.03 -13.17
CA ASN A 67 0.44 2.08 -13.89
C ASN A 67 -0.25 1.11 -12.93
N VAL A 68 0.47 0.59 -11.93
CA VAL A 68 -0.12 -0.29 -10.93
C VAL A 68 -1.17 0.44 -10.10
N VAL A 69 -0.86 1.66 -9.65
CA VAL A 69 -1.76 2.46 -8.82
C VAL A 69 -3.04 2.85 -9.58
N GLU A 70 -2.94 3.17 -10.87
CA GLU A 70 -4.11 3.47 -11.70
C GLU A 70 -5.02 2.24 -11.85
N GLN A 71 -4.44 1.07 -12.08
CA GLN A 71 -5.21 -0.16 -12.14
C GLN A 71 -5.84 -0.49 -10.79
N LEU A 72 -5.10 -0.30 -9.71
CA LEU A 72 -5.59 -0.52 -8.35
C LEU A 72 -6.77 0.40 -8.04
N LYS A 73 -6.68 1.67 -8.42
CA LYS A 73 -7.76 2.64 -8.22
C LYS A 73 -9.07 2.18 -8.89
N ASP A 74 -8.97 1.70 -10.14
CA ASP A 74 -10.12 1.18 -10.86
C ASP A 74 -10.75 -0.01 -10.15
N TRP A 75 -9.94 -0.97 -9.73
CA TRP A 75 -10.42 -2.14 -9.00
C TRP A 75 -10.96 -1.81 -7.61
N LEU A 76 -10.38 -0.84 -6.92
CA LEU A 76 -10.92 -0.35 -5.64
C LEU A 76 -12.30 0.28 -5.82
N TYR A 77 -12.48 1.05 -6.88
CA TYR A 77 -13.77 1.63 -7.23
C TYR A 77 -14.84 0.56 -7.47
N LYS A 78 -14.45 -0.59 -7.98
CA LYS A 78 -15.34 -1.73 -8.23
C LYS A 78 -15.44 -2.71 -7.07
N CYS A 79 -14.79 -2.43 -5.93
CA CYS A 79 -14.71 -3.32 -4.76
C CYS A 79 -14.18 -4.71 -5.10
N LEU A 80 -13.21 -4.80 -5.98
CA LEU A 80 -12.66 -6.08 -6.46
C LEU A 80 -11.33 -6.47 -5.80
N VAL A 81 -10.69 -5.57 -5.07
CA VAL A 81 -9.39 -5.83 -4.43
C VAL A 81 -9.59 -6.31 -3.00
N GLN A 82 -9.00 -7.45 -2.67
CA GLN A 82 -9.02 -8.03 -1.32
C GLN A 82 -7.72 -7.77 -0.56
N ARG A 83 -6.59 -7.69 -1.28
CA ARG A 83 -5.28 -7.58 -0.64
C ARG A 83 -4.24 -7.08 -1.64
N LEU A 84 -3.30 -6.28 -1.14
CA LEU A 84 -2.08 -5.91 -1.86
C LEU A 84 -0.88 -6.35 -1.01
N VAL A 85 0.11 -6.94 -1.65
CA VAL A 85 1.33 -7.40 -0.97
C VAL A 85 2.56 -6.87 -1.70
N VAL A 86 3.49 -6.32 -0.94
CA VAL A 86 4.83 -5.99 -1.43
C VAL A 86 5.77 -7.11 -0.97
N VAL A 87 6.33 -7.85 -1.92
CA VAL A 87 7.24 -8.96 -1.67
C VAL A 87 8.65 -8.49 -1.93
N ILE A 88 9.55 -8.70 -0.97
CA ILE A 88 10.97 -8.38 -1.10
C ILE A 88 11.75 -9.68 -1.06
N SER A 89 12.54 -9.93 -2.10
CA SER A 89 13.28 -11.18 -2.27
C SER A 89 14.76 -10.90 -2.54
N SER A 90 15.63 -11.81 -2.11
CA SER A 90 17.03 -11.79 -2.49
C SER A 90 17.17 -12.09 -3.97
N ILE A 91 17.91 -11.27 -4.70
CA ILE A 91 18.17 -11.51 -6.12
C ILE A 91 19.03 -12.78 -6.28
N GLU A 92 19.98 -12.98 -5.39
CA GLU A 92 20.93 -14.10 -5.46
C GLU A 92 20.25 -15.44 -5.19
N SER A 93 19.48 -15.55 -4.10
CA SER A 93 18.89 -16.83 -3.68
C SER A 93 17.45 -17.02 -4.13
N SER A 94 16.79 -15.96 -4.59
CA SER A 94 15.35 -15.92 -4.89
C SER A 94 14.45 -16.18 -3.68
N GLU A 95 15.03 -16.21 -2.48
CA GLU A 95 14.22 -16.34 -1.24
C GLU A 95 13.45 -15.09 -0.94
N VAL A 96 12.19 -15.27 -0.51
CA VAL A 96 11.38 -14.17 0.01
C VAL A 96 11.84 -13.86 1.43
N LEU A 97 12.26 -12.63 1.67
CA LEU A 97 12.81 -12.19 2.94
C LEU A 97 11.81 -11.34 3.74
N GLU A 98 10.90 -10.66 3.04
CA GLU A 98 10.01 -9.71 3.66
C GLU A 98 8.73 -9.60 2.85
N ARG A 99 7.61 -9.42 3.54
CA ARG A 99 6.30 -9.41 2.90
C ARG A 99 5.41 -8.41 3.63
N TRP A 100 5.10 -7.29 2.96
CA TRP A 100 4.21 -6.25 3.47
C TRP A 100 2.81 -6.52 2.95
N GLN A 101 1.89 -6.81 3.84
CA GLN A 101 0.54 -7.20 3.47
C GLN A 101 -0.46 -6.15 3.91
N PHE A 102 -1.31 -5.75 2.98
CA PHE A 102 -2.38 -4.78 3.20
C PHE A 102 -3.69 -5.46 2.83
N ASP A 103 -4.49 -5.77 3.84
CA ASP A 103 -5.82 -6.35 3.64
C ASP A 103 -6.82 -5.22 3.43
N ILE A 104 -7.67 -5.34 2.42
CA ILE A 104 -8.60 -4.31 2.00
C ILE A 104 -10.01 -4.85 2.09
N GLU A 105 -10.84 -4.20 2.89
CA GLU A 105 -12.26 -4.47 2.99
C GLU A 105 -13.03 -3.33 2.32
N CYS A 106 -14.03 -3.66 1.50
CA CYS A 106 -14.87 -2.68 0.84
C CYS A 106 -16.33 -2.87 1.24
N ASP A 107 -17.00 -1.78 1.59
CA ASP A 107 -18.43 -1.79 1.80
C ASP A 107 -19.13 -1.78 0.44
N ARG A 108 -19.60 -2.93 0.00
CA ARG A 108 -20.24 -3.12 -1.30
C ARG A 108 -21.60 -2.45 -1.43
N SER A 109 -22.17 -1.95 -0.33
CA SER A 109 -23.40 -1.16 -0.36
C SER A 109 -23.15 0.29 -0.77
N ALA A 110 -21.90 0.75 -0.76
CA ALA A 110 -21.55 2.10 -1.21
C ALA A 110 -21.68 2.19 -2.73
N LYS A 111 -22.31 3.28 -3.19
CA LYS A 111 -22.50 3.57 -4.62
C LYS A 111 -22.14 5.03 -4.88
N ASP A 112 -21.69 5.32 -6.10
CA ASP A 112 -21.33 6.68 -6.51
C ASP A 112 -22.48 7.67 -6.42
N ASP A 113 -23.69 7.23 -6.76
CA ASP A 113 -24.91 8.03 -6.71
C ASP A 113 -25.60 7.99 -5.35
N GLY A 114 -25.04 7.23 -4.40
CA GLY A 114 -25.52 7.17 -3.03
C GLY A 114 -25.12 8.40 -2.22
N ALA A 115 -25.73 8.56 -1.06
CA ALA A 115 -25.34 9.61 -0.13
C ALA A 115 -23.88 9.41 0.32
N PRO A 116 -23.04 10.46 0.30
CA PRO A 116 -21.66 10.37 0.81
C PRO A 116 -21.67 9.91 2.27
N ARG A 117 -20.69 9.06 2.61
CA ARG A 117 -20.49 8.61 3.99
C ARG A 117 -19.84 9.72 4.80
N GLU A 118 -20.28 9.90 6.04
CA GLU A 118 -19.69 10.89 6.92
C GLU A 118 -18.37 10.38 7.48
N ARG A 119 -17.29 11.05 7.13
CA ARG A 119 -15.97 10.81 7.68
C ARG A 119 -15.13 12.05 7.44
N SER A 120 -14.51 12.59 8.48
CA SER A 120 -13.64 13.73 8.36
C SER A 120 -12.40 13.38 7.53
N GLN A 121 -12.08 14.21 6.54
CA GLN A 121 -10.83 14.10 5.77
C GLN A 121 -9.62 14.14 6.70
N LYS A 122 -9.66 15.01 7.71
CA LYS A 122 -8.60 15.11 8.71
C LYS A 122 -8.41 13.79 9.47
N ALA A 123 -9.52 13.14 9.89
CA ALA A 123 -9.44 11.88 10.61
C ALA A 123 -8.82 10.78 9.75
N ILE A 124 -9.19 10.72 8.47
CA ILE A 124 -8.60 9.76 7.52
C ILE A 124 -7.10 10.03 7.36
N GLN A 125 -6.71 11.28 7.14
CA GLN A 125 -5.31 11.65 6.98
C GLN A 125 -4.49 11.39 8.23
N ASP A 126 -5.05 11.61 9.42
CA ASP A 126 -4.38 11.32 10.69
C ASP A 126 -4.12 9.82 10.85
N GLU A 127 -5.07 8.97 10.47
CA GLU A 127 -4.89 7.52 10.49
C GLU A 127 -3.85 7.06 9.46
N ILE A 128 -3.91 7.58 8.24
CA ILE A 128 -2.92 7.28 7.20
C ILE A 128 -1.53 7.71 7.66
N ARG A 129 -1.41 8.90 8.25
CA ARG A 129 -0.14 9.36 8.80
C ARG A 129 0.44 8.37 9.80
N SER A 130 -0.40 7.82 10.67
CA SER A 130 0.04 6.84 11.66
C SER A 130 0.59 5.56 11.02
N VAL A 131 -0.06 5.07 9.97
CA VAL A 131 0.43 3.90 9.21
C VAL A 131 1.77 4.22 8.54
N ILE A 132 1.86 5.34 7.85
CA ILE A 132 3.09 5.75 7.14
C ILE A 132 4.24 5.92 8.14
N ARG A 133 3.99 6.49 9.32
CA ARG A 133 5.02 6.63 10.36
C ARG A 133 5.56 5.27 10.80
N GLN A 134 4.71 4.26 10.92
CA GLN A 134 5.16 2.92 11.25
C GLN A 134 6.02 2.32 10.12
N ILE A 135 5.65 2.56 8.87
CA ILE A 135 6.46 2.14 7.73
C ILE A 135 7.84 2.83 7.77
N THR A 136 7.87 4.14 7.99
CA THR A 136 9.13 4.89 8.02
C THR A 136 10.00 4.52 9.23
N ALA A 137 9.41 4.05 10.32
CA ALA A 137 10.13 3.59 11.50
C ALA A 137 10.55 2.12 11.43
N SER A 138 10.24 1.41 10.35
CA SER A 138 10.47 -0.04 10.23
C SER A 138 11.94 -0.44 10.38
N VAL A 139 12.86 0.45 10.03
CA VAL A 139 14.31 0.20 10.19
C VAL A 139 14.71 -0.05 11.64
N THR A 140 13.89 0.35 12.62
CA THR A 140 14.20 0.17 14.04
C THR A 140 13.87 -1.22 14.55
N PHE A 141 13.03 -1.99 13.83
CA PHE A 141 12.60 -3.32 14.29
C PHE A 141 12.76 -4.43 13.25
N LEU A 142 12.93 -4.11 11.97
CA LEU A 142 13.16 -5.13 10.95
C LEU A 142 14.65 -5.41 10.78
N PRO A 143 15.04 -6.67 10.51
CA PRO A 143 16.44 -7.00 10.23
C PRO A 143 16.96 -6.28 8.99
N LEU A 144 18.24 -5.97 8.97
CA LEU A 144 18.89 -5.43 7.77
C LEU A 144 18.79 -6.43 6.62
N LEU A 145 18.54 -5.91 5.43
CA LEU A 145 18.60 -6.70 4.21
C LEU A 145 20.05 -6.67 3.71
N GLU A 146 20.79 -7.74 4.02
CA GLU A 146 22.25 -7.80 3.76
C GLU A 146 22.59 -8.13 2.32
N THR A 147 21.63 -8.58 1.54
CA THR A 147 21.80 -8.93 0.12
C THR A 147 21.09 -7.92 -0.77
N THR A 148 21.48 -7.88 -2.03
CA THR A 148 20.74 -7.09 -3.02
C THR A 148 19.37 -7.71 -3.23
N CYS A 149 18.33 -6.89 -3.08
CA CYS A 149 16.95 -7.34 -3.13
C CYS A 149 16.19 -6.71 -4.29
N ALA A 150 15.19 -7.44 -4.75
CA ALA A 150 14.18 -6.97 -5.68
C ALA A 150 12.81 -7.01 -5.00
N PHE A 151 11.86 -6.28 -5.53
CA PHE A 151 10.49 -6.31 -5.03
C PHE A 151 9.53 -6.74 -6.12
N ASP A 152 8.37 -7.24 -5.68
CA ASP A 152 7.25 -7.56 -6.55
C ASP A 152 5.97 -7.12 -5.87
N LEU A 153 4.95 -6.78 -6.67
CA LEU A 153 3.64 -6.39 -6.16
C LEU A 153 2.63 -7.46 -6.54
N LEU A 154 1.93 -7.99 -5.52
CA LEU A 154 0.86 -8.95 -5.70
C LEU A 154 -0.46 -8.29 -5.35
N ILE A 155 -1.46 -8.44 -6.20
CA ILE A 155 -2.82 -7.96 -5.93
C ILE A 155 -3.76 -9.16 -5.98
N TYR A 156 -4.48 -9.35 -4.87
CA TYR A 156 -5.48 -10.40 -4.75
C TYR A 156 -6.85 -9.83 -5.10
N THR A 157 -7.48 -10.42 -6.10
CA THR A 157 -8.76 -9.98 -6.62
C THR A 157 -9.75 -11.15 -6.65
N ASP A 158 -11.00 -10.89 -7.05
CA ASP A 158 -11.97 -11.94 -7.29
C ASP A 158 -11.50 -12.83 -8.46
N LYS A 159 -11.79 -14.13 -8.39
CA LYS A 159 -11.25 -15.15 -9.30
C LYS A 159 -11.56 -14.92 -10.78
N ASP A 160 -12.70 -14.33 -11.09
CA ASP A 160 -13.18 -14.18 -12.46
C ASP A 160 -12.88 -12.79 -13.06
N LEU A 161 -11.94 -12.06 -12.45
CA LEU A 161 -11.58 -10.74 -12.92
C LEU A 161 -10.73 -10.82 -14.20
N ALA A 162 -11.13 -10.07 -15.22
CA ALA A 162 -10.30 -9.86 -16.41
C ALA A 162 -9.08 -9.00 -16.03
N VAL A 163 -7.89 -9.55 -16.25
CA VAL A 163 -6.63 -8.92 -15.89
C VAL A 163 -5.95 -8.37 -17.15
N PRO A 164 -5.34 -7.16 -17.12
CA PRO A 164 -4.59 -6.64 -18.26
C PRO A 164 -3.48 -7.61 -18.70
N GLU A 165 -3.17 -7.60 -20.01
CA GLU A 165 -2.19 -8.53 -20.61
C GLU A 165 -0.81 -8.54 -19.95
N LYS A 166 -0.39 -7.41 -19.37
CA LYS A 166 0.92 -7.29 -18.73
C LYS A 166 0.96 -7.89 -17.32
N TRP A 167 -0.17 -8.33 -16.80
CA TRP A 167 -0.27 -8.90 -15.47
C TRP A 167 -0.25 -10.42 -15.55
N GLU A 168 0.51 -11.06 -14.67
CA GLU A 168 0.64 -12.51 -14.61
C GLU A 168 0.05 -13.04 -13.31
N GLU A 169 -0.43 -14.27 -13.34
CA GLU A 169 -0.77 -14.98 -12.12
C GLU A 169 0.50 -15.31 -11.35
N SER A 170 0.46 -15.13 -10.03
CA SER A 170 1.58 -15.43 -9.16
C SER A 170 1.11 -16.19 -7.93
N GLY A 171 1.98 -17.05 -7.41
CA GLY A 171 1.74 -17.71 -6.14
C GLY A 171 1.84 -16.75 -4.95
N PRO A 172 1.43 -17.19 -3.75
CA PRO A 172 1.39 -16.33 -2.56
C PRO A 172 2.75 -15.91 -2.02
N GLN A 173 3.82 -16.54 -2.43
CA GLN A 173 5.21 -16.20 -2.08
C GLN A 173 5.43 -16.09 -0.57
N PHE A 174 5.13 -17.16 0.16
CA PHE A 174 5.31 -17.20 1.61
C PHE A 174 6.78 -17.24 2.01
N ILE A 175 7.03 -16.76 3.23
CA ILE A 175 8.36 -16.75 3.83
C ILE A 175 8.51 -17.97 4.72
N ALA A 176 9.64 -18.69 4.59
CA ALA A 176 10.00 -19.74 5.53
C ALA A 176 10.53 -19.11 6.84
N ASN A 177 10.05 -19.61 7.98
CA ASN A 177 10.47 -19.13 9.32
C ASN A 177 10.30 -17.62 9.49
N SER A 178 9.06 -17.14 9.39
CA SER A 178 8.73 -15.74 9.51
C SER A 178 8.17 -15.35 10.87
N GLU A 179 8.37 -14.10 11.24
CA GLU A 179 7.62 -13.41 12.28
C GLU A 179 6.76 -12.33 11.64
N GLU A 180 5.66 -11.97 12.29
CA GLU A 180 4.73 -10.97 11.81
C GLU A 180 4.63 -9.83 12.81
N VAL A 181 4.57 -8.60 12.29
CA VAL A 181 4.28 -7.40 13.06
C VAL A 181 3.03 -6.74 12.48
N ARG A 182 2.00 -6.62 13.29
CA ARG A 182 0.81 -5.87 12.90
C ARG A 182 1.07 -4.38 13.01
N LEU A 183 0.68 -3.67 11.96
CA LEU A 183 0.72 -2.24 11.91
C LEU A 183 -0.68 -1.68 12.13
N ARG A 184 -0.79 -0.35 12.14
CA ARG A 184 -2.08 0.32 12.28
C ARG A 184 -2.92 0.16 11.02
N SER A 185 -4.21 0.44 11.15
CA SER A 185 -5.16 0.46 10.05
C SER A 185 -5.75 1.85 9.87
N PHE A 186 -6.34 2.08 8.70
CA PHE A 186 -7.14 3.27 8.48
C PHE A 186 -8.44 2.90 7.76
N THR A 187 -9.44 3.75 7.90
CA THR A 187 -10.72 3.55 7.23
C THR A 187 -11.26 4.86 6.65
N THR A 188 -11.82 4.77 5.47
CA THR A 188 -12.60 5.85 4.85
C THR A 188 -14.10 5.72 5.14
N THR A 189 -14.53 4.71 5.89
CA THR A 189 -15.87 4.18 6.07
C THR A 189 -16.39 3.35 4.89
N ILE A 190 -15.77 3.47 3.71
CA ILE A 190 -16.09 2.65 2.53
C ILE A 190 -15.01 1.58 2.35
N HIS A 191 -13.75 1.96 2.43
CA HIS A 191 -12.62 1.01 2.43
C HIS A 191 -11.93 1.03 3.78
N LYS A 192 -11.55 -0.15 4.25
CA LYS A 192 -10.68 -0.31 5.43
C LYS A 192 -9.41 -1.03 4.99
N VAL A 193 -8.26 -0.47 5.36
CA VAL A 193 -6.95 -1.05 5.06
C VAL A 193 -6.26 -1.42 6.35
N SER A 194 -5.95 -2.71 6.50
CA SER A 194 -5.21 -3.25 7.66
C SER A 194 -3.84 -3.68 7.19
N SER A 195 -2.80 -3.27 7.91
CA SER A 195 -1.41 -3.44 7.48
C SER A 195 -0.66 -4.39 8.38
N MET A 196 0.24 -5.17 7.80
CA MET A 196 1.08 -6.15 8.50
C MET A 196 2.38 -6.31 7.71
N VAL A 197 3.48 -6.59 8.42
CA VAL A 197 4.73 -7.00 7.77
C VAL A 197 5.17 -8.34 8.34
N ALA A 198 5.49 -9.29 7.46
CA ALA A 198 6.12 -10.54 7.80
C ALA A 198 7.58 -10.50 7.33
N TYR A 199 8.48 -11.02 8.12
CA TYR A 199 9.90 -11.01 7.80
C TYR A 199 10.56 -12.30 8.25
N ARG A 200 11.60 -12.68 7.53
CA ARG A 200 12.38 -13.87 7.83
C ARG A 200 13.21 -13.63 9.11
N ILE A 201 13.11 -14.56 10.05
CA ILE A 201 13.92 -14.51 11.27
C ILE A 201 15.37 -14.79 10.87
N PRO A 202 16.35 -13.93 11.24
CA PRO A 202 17.76 -14.24 11.00
C PRO A 202 18.13 -15.54 11.70
N PHE A 203 18.92 -16.39 11.03
CA PHE A 203 19.42 -17.59 11.65
C PHE A 203 20.38 -17.22 12.78
N LEU A 204 20.10 -17.77 13.96
CA LEU A 204 21.05 -17.78 15.05
C LEU A 204 21.95 -18.99 14.82
N ASP A 205 23.11 -18.74 14.30
CA ASP A 205 24.14 -19.75 14.22
C ASP A 205 24.77 -19.98 15.61
#